data_bc0158c8d8c4b0f9ea9e5cf9d6b025a9
#
_entry.id   bc0158c8d8c4b0f9ea9e5cf9d6b025a9
#
_cell.length_a   1.000
_cell.length_b   1.000
_cell.length_c   1.000
_cell.angle_alpha   90.00
_cell.angle_beta   90.00
_cell.angle_gamma   90.00
#
_symmetry.space_group_name_H-M   'P 1'
#
loop_
_entity.id
_entity.type
_entity.pdbx_description
1 polymer ?
#
loop_
_entity_poly.entity_id
_entity_poly.type
_entity_poly.pdbx_seq_one_letter_code
_entity_poly.pdbx_strand_id
1 'polypeptide(L)'
;MSEIEIFKALADPTRLKILECIKDEEKCICEVIPYTGKSQPNVSLHLKVLKQAGLVNERRDGTKIMLSITDKNVFRLVDLAKKFK
;
A
#
# COMPACT_ATOMS: atom_id res chain seq x y z
N MET A 1 -7.37 13.38 -7.28
CA MET A 1 -7.10 12.97 -5.88
C MET A 1 -6.53 14.14 -5.12
N SER A 2 -7.03 14.46 -3.94
CA SER A 2 -6.48 15.55 -3.15
C SER A 2 -5.29 15.05 -2.33
N GLU A 3 -4.38 15.98 -2.01
CA GLU A 3 -3.25 15.68 -1.13
C GLU A 3 -3.69 15.22 0.25
N ILE A 4 -4.84 15.70 0.73
CA ILE A 4 -5.38 15.27 2.02
C ILE A 4 -5.71 13.79 2.02
N GLU A 5 -6.31 13.29 0.94
CA GLU A 5 -6.63 11.86 0.81
C GLU A 5 -5.35 11.02 0.81
N ILE A 6 -4.31 11.51 0.13
CA ILE A 6 -3.01 10.82 0.10
C ILE A 6 -2.41 10.76 1.51
N PHE A 7 -2.37 11.89 2.22
CA PHE A 7 -1.82 11.92 3.57
C PHE A 7 -2.61 11.04 4.54
N LYS A 8 -3.93 11.03 4.43
CA LYS A 8 -4.78 10.15 5.26
C LYS A 8 -4.47 8.68 4.98
N ALA A 9 -4.32 8.32 3.71
CA ALA A 9 -4.01 6.94 3.34
C ALA A 9 -2.65 6.50 3.86
N LEU A 10 -1.69 7.40 3.98
CA LEU A 10 -0.36 7.10 4.50
C LEU A 10 -0.29 7.11 6.03
N ALA A 11 -1.28 7.65 6.72
CA ALA A 11 -1.25 7.82 8.17
C ALA A 11 -1.74 6.58 8.92
N ASP A 12 -1.18 5.42 8.57
CA ASP A 12 -1.50 4.15 9.23
C ASP A 12 -0.32 3.19 9.09
N PRO A 13 0.14 2.56 10.20
CA PRO A 13 1.30 1.68 10.15
C PRO A 13 1.09 0.44 9.27
N THR A 14 -0.11 -0.12 9.24
CA THR A 14 -0.39 -1.28 8.39
C THR A 14 -0.34 -0.92 6.92
N ARG A 15 -0.91 0.23 6.55
CA ARG A 15 -0.86 0.70 5.17
C ARG A 15 0.57 1.00 4.72
N LEU A 16 1.40 1.57 5.60
CA LEU A 16 2.81 1.77 5.27
C LEU A 16 3.55 0.45 5.06
N LYS A 17 3.22 -0.58 5.85
CA LYS A 17 3.80 -1.92 5.66
C LYS A 17 3.40 -2.53 4.33
N ILE A 18 2.14 -2.36 3.92
CA ILE A 18 1.68 -2.85 2.62
C ILE A 18 2.49 -2.21 1.50
N LEU A 19 2.62 -0.89 1.53
CA LEU A 19 3.40 -0.16 0.52
C LEU A 19 4.86 -0.61 0.51
N GLU A 20 5.47 -0.81 1.66
CA GLU A 20 6.84 -1.29 1.77
C GLU A 20 7.01 -2.67 1.14
N CYS A 21 6.05 -3.57 1.38
CA CYS A 21 6.07 -4.93 0.83
C CYS A 21 6.11 -4.94 -0.70
N ILE A 22 5.37 -4.05 -1.33
CA ILE A 22 5.25 -4.00 -2.80
C ILE A 22 6.12 -2.92 -3.44
N LYS A 23 7.03 -2.33 -2.67
CA LYS A 23 7.85 -1.19 -3.10
C LYS A 23 8.67 -1.48 -4.35
N ASP A 24 9.38 -2.60 -4.38
CA ASP A 24 10.35 -2.89 -5.43
C ASP A 24 9.79 -3.71 -6.57
N GLU A 25 8.74 -4.47 -6.32
CA GLU A 25 8.11 -5.30 -7.34
C GLU A 25 6.68 -5.65 -6.96
N GLU A 26 5.91 -6.01 -7.98
CA GLU A 26 4.54 -6.49 -7.80
C GLU A 26 4.52 -7.73 -6.92
N LYS A 27 3.55 -7.81 -6.01
CA LYS A 27 3.38 -8.95 -5.09
C LYS A 27 1.94 -9.44 -5.10
N CYS A 28 1.76 -10.74 -4.93
CA CYS A 28 0.44 -11.32 -4.68
C CYS A 28 -0.07 -10.87 -3.31
N ILE A 29 -1.36 -10.66 -3.19
CA ILE A 29 -1.98 -10.38 -1.88
C ILE A 29 -1.65 -11.50 -0.88
N CYS A 30 -1.45 -12.73 -1.38
CA CYS A 30 -1.06 -13.88 -0.57
C CYS A 30 0.31 -13.72 0.10
N GLU A 31 1.17 -12.84 -0.44
CA GLU A 31 2.46 -12.50 0.15
C GLU A 31 2.35 -11.29 1.07
N VAL A 32 1.45 -10.37 0.74
CA VAL A 32 1.26 -9.12 1.50
C VAL A 32 0.66 -9.40 2.87
N ILE A 33 -0.33 -10.29 2.94
CA ILE A 33 -1.01 -10.62 4.20
C ILE A 33 -0.03 -11.05 5.29
N PRO A 34 0.83 -12.08 5.08
CA PRO A 34 1.78 -12.46 6.13
C PRO A 34 2.81 -11.38 6.43
N TYR A 35 3.19 -10.58 5.43
CA TYR A 35 4.13 -9.48 5.64
C TYR A 35 3.60 -8.46 6.67
N THR A 36 2.30 -8.18 6.64
CA THR A 36 1.69 -7.23 7.57
C THR A 36 1.46 -7.80 8.96
N GLY A 37 1.36 -9.13 9.09
CA GLY A 37 0.98 -9.77 10.33
C GLY A 37 -0.50 -9.59 10.68
N LYS A 38 -1.31 -9.10 9.75
CA LYS A 38 -2.74 -8.86 9.97
C LYS A 38 -3.58 -9.91 9.25
N SER A 39 -4.87 -9.99 9.58
CA SER A 39 -5.79 -10.90 8.93
C SER A 39 -6.10 -10.46 7.50
N GLN A 40 -6.58 -11.39 6.66
CA GLN A 40 -7.01 -11.07 5.31
C GLN A 40 -8.08 -9.97 5.26
N PRO A 41 -9.15 -10.00 6.08
CA PRO A 41 -10.13 -8.93 6.06
C PRO A 41 -9.54 -7.57 6.44
N ASN A 42 -8.62 -7.54 7.39
CA ASN A 42 -7.95 -6.31 7.80
C ASN A 42 -7.12 -5.74 6.66
N VAL A 43 -6.30 -6.57 6.01
CA VAL A 43 -5.47 -6.16 4.87
C VAL A 43 -6.36 -5.66 3.73
N SER A 44 -7.47 -6.35 3.44
CA SER A 44 -8.39 -5.96 2.37
C SER A 44 -8.99 -4.57 2.60
N LEU A 45 -9.35 -4.23 3.83
CA LEU A 45 -9.85 -2.90 4.15
C LEU A 45 -8.79 -1.82 3.92
N HIS A 46 -7.57 -2.08 4.35
CA HIS A 46 -6.46 -1.13 4.13
C HIS A 46 -6.12 -0.98 2.65
N LEU A 47 -6.15 -2.08 1.89
CA LEU A 47 -5.94 -2.03 0.45
C LEU A 47 -7.00 -1.19 -0.26
N LYS A 48 -8.24 -1.29 0.19
CA LYS A 48 -9.33 -0.48 -0.38
C LYS A 48 -9.02 1.01 -0.21
N VAL A 49 -8.55 1.43 0.96
CA VAL A 49 -8.16 2.82 1.21
C VAL A 49 -7.03 3.24 0.27
N LEU A 50 -6.00 2.41 0.14
CA LEU A 50 -4.85 2.71 -0.73
C LEU A 50 -5.25 2.79 -2.20
N LYS A 51 -6.12 1.91 -2.66
CA LYS A 51 -6.61 1.94 -4.04
C LYS A 51 -7.45 3.19 -4.30
N GLN A 52 -8.33 3.55 -3.38
CA GLN A 52 -9.16 4.75 -3.51
C GLN A 52 -8.33 6.02 -3.51
N ALA A 53 -7.21 6.03 -2.79
CA ALA A 53 -6.27 7.16 -2.80
C ALA A 53 -5.38 7.17 -4.04
N GLY A 54 -5.50 6.17 -4.91
CA GLY A 54 -4.72 6.09 -6.14
C GLY A 54 -3.26 5.68 -5.95
N LEU A 55 -2.94 5.04 -4.82
CA LEU A 55 -1.55 4.68 -4.49
C LEU A 55 -1.19 3.25 -4.88
N VAL A 56 -2.16 2.38 -5.06
CA VAL A 56 -1.95 0.96 -5.35
C VAL A 56 -2.82 0.55 -6.54
N ASN A 57 -2.21 -0.19 -7.47
CA ASN A 57 -2.90 -0.86 -8.57
C ASN A 57 -3.13 -2.32 -8.21
N GLU A 58 -4.24 -2.86 -8.67
CA GLU A 58 -4.57 -4.27 -8.52
C GLU A 58 -4.84 -4.86 -9.89
N ARG A 59 -4.27 -6.05 -10.15
CA ARG A 59 -4.60 -6.80 -11.36
C ARG A 59 -4.77 -8.28 -11.03
N ARG A 60 -5.53 -8.98 -11.84
CA ARG A 60 -5.69 -10.43 -11.69
C ARG A 60 -4.70 -11.17 -12.58
N ASP A 61 -4.14 -12.24 -12.02
CA ASP A 61 -3.26 -13.16 -12.73
C ASP A 61 -3.73 -14.58 -12.39
N GLY A 62 -4.62 -15.11 -13.21
CA GLY A 62 -5.30 -16.36 -12.89
C GLY A 62 -6.16 -16.22 -11.63
N THR A 63 -5.87 -17.02 -10.61
CA THR A 63 -6.55 -16.95 -9.32
C THR A 63 -5.91 -15.97 -8.36
N LYS A 64 -4.75 -15.40 -8.74
CA LYS A 64 -4.00 -14.49 -7.88
C LYS A 64 -4.42 -13.04 -8.09
N ILE A 65 -4.39 -12.27 -7.01
CA ILE A 65 -4.56 -10.82 -7.05
C ILE A 65 -3.18 -10.21 -6.82
N MET A 66 -2.71 -9.47 -7.83
CA MET A 66 -1.39 -8.85 -7.80
C MET A 66 -1.51 -7.36 -7.50
N LEU A 67 -0.62 -6.88 -6.65
CA LEU A 67 -0.62 -5.50 -6.17
C LEU A 67 0.69 -4.83 -6.55
N SER A 68 0.61 -3.59 -7.02
CA SER A 68 1.78 -2.79 -7.38
C SER A 68 1.57 -1.33 -7.02
N ILE A 69 2.67 -0.60 -6.91
CA ILE A 69 2.67 0.84 -6.63
C ILE A 69 2.32 1.59 -7.90
N THR A 70 1.48 2.61 -7.78
CA THR A 70 1.12 3.47 -8.92
C THR A 70 2.24 4.46 -9.25
N ASP A 71 2.91 4.98 -8.23
CA ASP A 71 3.95 6.01 -8.39
C ASP A 71 4.94 5.91 -7.23
N LYS A 72 6.20 5.69 -7.56
CA LYS A 72 7.27 5.55 -6.55
C LYS A 72 7.53 6.84 -5.76
N ASN A 73 7.02 7.97 -6.21
CA ASN A 73 7.14 9.22 -5.47
C ASN A 73 6.49 9.15 -4.08
N VAL A 74 5.56 8.22 -3.86
CA VAL A 74 4.97 8.00 -2.53
C VAL A 74 6.06 7.71 -1.49
N PHE A 75 7.12 7.00 -1.87
CA PHE A 75 8.21 6.67 -0.95
C PHE A 75 9.09 7.89 -0.64
N ARG A 76 9.16 8.84 -1.57
CA ARG A 76 9.86 10.12 -1.31
C ARG A 76 9.13 10.91 -0.23
N LEU A 77 7.80 10.91 -0.26
CA LEU A 77 6.98 11.54 0.78
C LEU A 77 7.21 10.88 2.14
N VAL A 78 7.19 9.55 2.17
CA VAL A 78 7.39 8.80 3.41
C VAL A 78 8.79 9.04 3.97
N ASP A 79 9.80 9.00 3.11
CA ASP A 79 11.19 9.22 3.52
C ASP A 79 11.41 10.64 4.05
N LEU A 80 10.81 11.64 3.40
CA LEU A 80 10.88 13.02 3.87
C LEU A 80 10.18 13.16 5.23
N ALA A 81 9.03 12.52 5.41
CA ALA A 81 8.30 12.56 6.68
C ALA A 81 9.14 12.00 7.83
N LYS A 82 9.94 10.94 7.56
CA LYS A 82 10.82 10.34 8.57
C LYS A 82 11.89 11.30 9.07
N LYS A 83 12.21 12.33 8.31
CA LYS A 83 13.23 13.32 8.67
C LYS A 83 12.72 14.43 9.58
N PHE A 84 11.42 14.49 9.79
CA PHE A 84 10.77 15.49 10.66
C PHE A 84 10.75 14.97 12.11
N LYS A 85 11.88 14.87 12.72
CA LYS A 85 11.96 14.38 14.10
C LYS A 85 12.44 15.47 15.04
#